data_958b567e5c8448e387b978f0e36d6bae
#
_entry.id   958b567e5c8448e387b978f0e36d6bae
#
_cell.length_a   1.000
_cell.length_b   1.000
_cell.length_c   1.000
_cell.angle_alpha   90.00
_cell.angle_beta   90.00
_cell.angle_gamma   90.00
#
_symmetry.space_group_name_H-M   'P 1'
#
loop_
_entity.id
_entity.type
_entity.pdbx_description
1 polymer ?
#
loop_
_entity_poly.entity_id
_entity_poly.type
_entity_poly.pdbx_seq_one_letter_code
_entity_poly.pdbx_strand_id
1 'polypeptide(L)'
;MLKTVEISRAKKTAGIAVTYRAGSGEKYATCPSDCKMNCSGKGAAEIDWKYFDALLDAVPPKGVSFTYTHFHWNQWFRNHWEGKTVVNYSTEYLENANIAAEYVPTVVVVPETFWHGRKTAAPHGKTIVRCPAEYRDISCAQCGNGDPLCARRDRNYIIGFTAHGPSKKKAAD
;
A
#
# COMPACT_ATOMS: atom_id res chain seq x y z
N MET A 1 4.07 -13.10 -14.64
CA MET A 1 4.00 -14.34 -13.83
C MET A 1 3.82 -13.95 -12.38
N LEU A 2 2.86 -14.56 -11.68
CA LEU A 2 2.70 -14.40 -10.23
C LEU A 2 3.65 -15.37 -9.52
N LYS A 3 4.37 -14.87 -8.52
CA LYS A 3 5.21 -15.68 -7.64
C LYS A 3 4.65 -15.55 -6.22
N THR A 4 4.23 -16.66 -5.66
CA THR A 4 3.73 -16.72 -4.28
C THR A 4 4.81 -17.33 -3.37
N VAL A 5 5.01 -16.72 -2.23
CA VAL A 5 5.82 -17.22 -1.13
C VAL A 5 4.86 -17.47 0.03
N GLU A 6 4.63 -18.71 0.38
CA GLU A 6 3.64 -19.11 1.40
C GLU A 6 3.98 -18.58 2.79
N ILE A 7 5.26 -18.55 3.13
CA ILE A 7 5.75 -17.97 4.39
C ILE A 7 6.91 -17.03 4.07
N SER A 8 6.66 -15.74 4.17
CA SER A 8 7.69 -14.73 3.95
C SER A 8 8.74 -14.74 5.06
N ARG A 9 10.00 -14.60 4.67
CA ARG A 9 11.14 -14.41 5.59
C ARG A 9 11.60 -12.95 5.68
N ALA A 10 11.00 -12.06 4.89
CA ALA A 10 11.29 -10.63 4.97
C ALA A 10 10.78 -10.04 6.30
N LYS A 11 11.59 -9.23 6.98
CA LYS A 11 11.33 -8.74 8.34
C LYS A 11 9.90 -8.23 8.54
N LYS A 12 9.42 -7.35 7.68
CA LYS A 12 8.07 -6.75 7.81
C LYS A 12 6.94 -7.74 7.53
N THR A 13 7.14 -8.66 6.60
CA THR A 13 6.13 -9.63 6.17
C THR A 13 6.38 -11.03 6.72
N ALA A 14 7.25 -11.17 7.71
CA ALA A 14 7.57 -12.47 8.30
C ALA A 14 6.31 -13.19 8.78
N GLY A 15 6.19 -14.46 8.40
CA GLY A 15 5.10 -15.33 8.81
C GLY A 15 3.80 -15.18 8.02
N ILE A 16 3.72 -14.29 7.03
CA ILE A 16 2.55 -14.16 6.15
C ILE A 16 2.89 -14.59 4.72
N ALA A 17 1.86 -15.04 3.99
CA ALA A 17 1.99 -15.31 2.58
C ALA A 17 2.11 -13.99 1.79
N VAL A 18 3.00 -13.97 0.81
CA VAL A 18 3.23 -12.78 -0.03
C VAL A 18 3.22 -13.19 -1.49
N THR A 19 2.44 -12.49 -2.29
CA THR A 19 2.42 -12.67 -3.73
C THR A 19 3.11 -11.49 -4.40
N TYR A 20 4.05 -11.79 -5.26
CA TYR A 20 4.77 -10.82 -6.07
C TYR A 20 4.40 -10.99 -7.54
N ARG A 21 4.13 -9.90 -8.23
CA ARG A 21 4.16 -9.92 -9.67
C ARG A 21 5.62 -9.89 -10.12
N ALA A 22 6.12 -11.04 -10.57
CA ALA A 22 7.46 -11.13 -11.12
C ALA A 22 7.46 -10.56 -12.55
N GLY A 23 8.28 -9.57 -12.78
CA GLY A 23 8.51 -9.00 -14.10
C GLY A 23 9.59 -7.96 -14.03
N SER A 24 10.40 -7.90 -15.07
CA SER A 24 11.34 -6.83 -15.34
C SER A 24 11.04 -6.25 -16.70
N GLY A 25 11.04 -4.94 -16.80
CA GLY A 25 10.77 -4.23 -18.04
C GLY A 25 9.29 -3.88 -18.26
N GLU A 26 9.02 -3.14 -19.34
CA GLU A 26 7.73 -2.52 -19.65
C GLU A 26 6.54 -3.48 -19.69
N LYS A 27 6.77 -4.70 -20.19
CA LYS A 27 5.72 -5.72 -20.34
C LYS A 27 5.07 -6.14 -19.01
N TYR A 28 5.72 -5.89 -17.89
CA TYR A 28 5.27 -6.33 -16.57
C TYR A 28 5.16 -5.17 -15.57
N ALA A 29 5.20 -3.95 -16.05
CA ALA A 29 5.02 -2.78 -15.20
C ALA A 29 3.68 -2.84 -14.47
N THR A 30 3.69 -2.48 -13.20
CA THR A 30 2.52 -2.59 -12.30
C THR A 30 2.13 -1.26 -11.67
N CYS A 31 2.90 -0.21 -11.91
CA CYS A 31 2.66 1.13 -11.42
C CYS A 31 2.55 2.12 -12.57
N PRO A 32 1.79 3.21 -12.43
CA PRO A 32 1.69 4.25 -13.44
C PRO A 32 3.04 4.93 -13.69
N SER A 33 3.19 5.53 -14.87
CA SER A 33 4.44 6.17 -15.30
C SER A 33 4.83 7.40 -14.48
N ASP A 34 3.85 8.07 -13.90
CA ASP A 34 3.99 9.28 -13.07
C ASP A 34 4.35 8.99 -11.61
N CYS A 35 4.39 7.72 -11.20
CA CYS A 35 4.87 7.34 -9.88
C CYS A 35 6.30 7.85 -9.65
N LYS A 36 6.51 8.62 -8.61
CA LYS A 36 7.83 9.19 -8.26
C LYS A 36 8.84 8.15 -7.78
N MET A 37 8.37 7.00 -7.30
CA MET A 37 9.24 5.95 -6.78
C MET A 37 10.00 5.25 -7.91
N ASN A 38 11.27 4.97 -7.68
CA ASN A 38 12.12 4.25 -8.63
C ASN A 38 12.08 2.75 -8.33
N CYS A 39 11.10 2.06 -8.88
CA CYS A 39 10.92 0.63 -8.71
C CYS A 39 10.73 -0.09 -10.06
N SER A 40 10.89 -1.39 -10.07
CA SER A 40 10.80 -2.23 -11.28
C SER A 40 9.38 -2.35 -11.86
N GLY A 41 8.38 -1.93 -11.13
CA GLY A 41 6.98 -2.00 -11.55
C GLY A 41 6.45 -0.75 -12.26
N LYS A 42 7.29 0.27 -12.42
CA LYS A 42 6.91 1.57 -12.97
C LYS A 42 6.67 1.51 -14.49
N GLY A 43 5.73 2.30 -14.97
CA GLY A 43 5.52 2.54 -16.40
C GLY A 43 4.33 1.85 -17.04
N ALA A 44 3.44 1.23 -16.27
CA ALA A 44 2.19 0.72 -16.81
C ALA A 44 1.26 1.88 -17.21
N ALA A 45 0.75 1.85 -18.45
CA ALA A 45 -0.23 2.83 -18.94
C ALA A 45 -1.63 2.57 -18.36
N GLU A 46 -1.95 1.30 -18.11
CA GLU A 46 -3.28 0.86 -17.69
C GLU A 46 -3.20 -0.20 -16.59
N ILE A 47 -4.29 -0.32 -15.81
CA ILE A 47 -4.45 -1.40 -14.84
C ILE A 47 -4.59 -2.73 -15.59
N ASP A 48 -3.82 -3.72 -15.19
CA ASP A 48 -4.04 -5.10 -15.61
C ASP A 48 -5.24 -5.68 -14.85
N TRP A 49 -6.43 -5.50 -15.40
CA TRP A 49 -7.69 -5.90 -14.76
C TRP A 49 -7.75 -7.39 -14.45
N LYS A 50 -7.23 -8.23 -15.33
CA LYS A 50 -7.20 -9.68 -15.08
C LYS A 50 -6.37 -10.03 -13.84
N TYR A 51 -5.25 -9.35 -13.66
CA TYR A 51 -4.42 -9.50 -12.47
C TYR A 51 -5.12 -8.91 -11.24
N PHE A 52 -5.75 -7.75 -11.40
CA PHE A 52 -6.44 -7.05 -10.31
C PHE A 52 -7.60 -7.88 -9.77
N ASP A 53 -8.44 -8.44 -10.64
CA ASP A 53 -9.57 -9.30 -10.25
C ASP A 53 -9.08 -10.56 -9.54
N ALA A 54 -8.08 -11.22 -10.11
CA ALA A 54 -7.46 -12.39 -9.47
C ALA A 54 -6.88 -12.08 -8.08
N LEU A 55 -6.36 -10.86 -7.88
CA LEU A 55 -5.85 -10.41 -6.60
C LEU A 55 -6.97 -10.14 -5.60
N LEU A 56 -8.09 -9.54 -6.04
CA LEU A 56 -9.25 -9.29 -5.18
C LEU A 56 -9.84 -10.57 -4.60
N ASP A 57 -9.77 -11.67 -5.36
CA ASP A 57 -10.30 -12.98 -4.97
C ASP A 57 -9.28 -13.86 -4.21
N ALA A 58 -7.99 -13.53 -4.31
CA ALA A 58 -6.90 -14.33 -3.75
C ALA A 58 -6.74 -14.14 -2.24
N VAL A 59 -7.76 -14.47 -1.46
CA VAL A 59 -7.70 -14.44 0.00
C VAL A 59 -7.52 -15.84 0.55
N PRO A 60 -6.56 -16.08 1.45
CA PRO A 60 -6.43 -17.36 2.12
C PRO A 60 -7.72 -17.70 2.90
N PRO A 61 -8.07 -18.99 3.04
CA PRO A 61 -9.31 -19.43 3.70
C PRO A 61 -9.51 -18.88 5.12
N LYS A 62 -8.39 -18.65 5.80
CA LYS A 62 -8.37 -18.00 7.13
C LYS A 62 -7.36 -16.87 7.07
N GLY A 63 -7.84 -15.66 7.12
CA GLY A 63 -6.96 -14.49 7.14
C GLY A 63 -7.46 -13.31 6.33
N VAL A 64 -6.65 -12.29 6.28
CA VAL A 64 -6.89 -11.04 5.57
C VAL A 64 -5.85 -10.87 4.47
N SER A 65 -6.23 -10.20 3.41
CA SER A 65 -5.34 -9.85 2.31
C SER A 65 -5.40 -8.35 2.05
N PHE A 66 -4.25 -7.77 1.75
CA PHE A 66 -4.16 -6.36 1.37
C PHE A 66 -3.03 -6.14 0.37
N THR A 67 -3.18 -5.12 -0.42
CA THR A 67 -2.20 -4.69 -1.41
C THR A 67 -2.15 -3.18 -1.51
N TYR A 68 -1.23 -2.67 -2.32
CA TYR A 68 -1.07 -1.24 -2.60
C TYR A 68 -1.03 -1.00 -4.09
N THR A 69 -1.59 0.12 -4.52
CA THR A 69 -1.50 0.58 -5.91
C THR A 69 -1.30 2.09 -5.96
N HIS A 70 -0.51 2.55 -6.94
CA HIS A 70 -0.37 3.96 -7.28
C HIS A 70 -1.30 4.41 -8.42
N PHE A 71 -2.05 3.49 -9.01
CA PHE A 71 -3.11 3.87 -9.93
C PHE A 71 -4.17 4.69 -9.20
N HIS A 72 -4.58 5.79 -9.82
CA HIS A 72 -5.51 6.72 -9.18
C HIS A 72 -6.79 6.00 -8.74
N TRP A 73 -7.22 6.25 -7.52
CA TRP A 73 -8.30 5.51 -6.86
C TRP A 73 -9.62 5.52 -7.63
N ASN A 74 -9.96 6.59 -8.36
CA ASN A 74 -11.18 6.69 -9.13
C ASN A 74 -11.29 5.67 -10.27
N GLN A 75 -10.18 5.05 -10.69
CA GLN A 75 -10.18 4.04 -11.74
C GLN A 75 -10.69 2.68 -11.25
N TRP A 76 -10.55 2.39 -9.96
CA TRP A 76 -10.80 1.06 -9.42
C TRP A 76 -11.64 1.01 -8.12
N PHE A 77 -12.02 2.14 -7.54
CA PHE A 77 -12.64 2.18 -6.22
C PHE A 77 -13.94 1.37 -6.11
N ARG A 78 -14.72 1.28 -7.18
CA ARG A 78 -15.96 0.48 -7.20
C ARG A 78 -15.67 -1.01 -7.03
N ASN A 79 -14.71 -1.54 -7.77
CA ASN A 79 -14.31 -2.94 -7.72
C ASN A 79 -13.70 -3.32 -6.36
N HIS A 80 -13.04 -2.35 -5.70
CA HIS A 80 -12.45 -2.56 -4.39
C HIS A 80 -13.47 -3.05 -3.34
N TRP A 81 -14.68 -2.49 -3.34
CA TRP A 81 -15.69 -2.85 -2.35
C TRP A 81 -16.28 -4.25 -2.54
N GLU A 82 -16.21 -4.79 -3.74
CA GLU A 82 -16.68 -6.13 -4.08
C GLU A 82 -15.65 -7.22 -3.77
N GLY A 83 -14.38 -6.84 -3.73
CA GLY A 83 -13.27 -7.75 -3.49
C GLY A 83 -13.04 -8.11 -2.02
N LYS A 84 -12.43 -9.25 -1.78
CA LYS A 84 -12.01 -9.71 -0.44
C LYS A 84 -10.70 -9.08 0.00
N THR A 85 -9.78 -8.84 -0.92
CA THR A 85 -8.51 -8.16 -0.67
C THR A 85 -8.72 -6.66 -0.49
N VAL A 86 -8.13 -6.08 0.55
CA VAL A 86 -8.14 -4.63 0.76
C VAL A 86 -7.08 -3.98 -0.12
N VAL A 87 -7.53 -3.19 -1.09
CA VAL A 87 -6.63 -2.40 -1.94
C VAL A 87 -6.43 -1.03 -1.30
N ASN A 88 -5.18 -0.68 -1.05
CA ASN A 88 -4.80 0.61 -0.52
C ASN A 88 -4.30 1.50 -1.65
N TYR A 89 -4.88 2.68 -1.82
CA TYR A 89 -4.30 3.71 -2.67
C TYR A 89 -3.02 4.24 -2.01
N SER A 90 -1.94 4.26 -2.75
CA SER A 90 -0.64 4.74 -2.28
C SER A 90 -0.23 5.99 -3.06
N THR A 91 0.12 7.04 -2.36
CA THR A 91 0.55 8.32 -2.96
C THR A 91 1.64 8.98 -2.12
N GLU A 92 2.41 9.87 -2.74
CA GLU A 92 3.39 10.74 -2.09
C GLU A 92 2.83 12.15 -1.80
N TYR A 93 1.58 12.41 -2.20
CA TYR A 93 0.94 13.71 -2.06
C TYR A 93 -0.10 13.69 -0.95
N LEU A 94 0.09 14.50 0.08
CA LEU A 94 -0.79 14.58 1.25
C LEU A 94 -2.22 14.98 0.87
N GLU A 95 -2.37 15.91 -0.06
CA GLU A 95 -3.67 16.36 -0.54
C GLU A 95 -4.44 15.22 -1.22
N ASN A 96 -3.77 14.50 -2.13
CA ASN A 96 -4.36 13.33 -2.81
C ASN A 96 -4.73 12.24 -1.81
N ALA A 97 -3.89 12.03 -0.79
CA ALA A 97 -4.18 11.07 0.27
C ALA A 97 -5.44 11.44 1.06
N ASN A 98 -5.62 12.72 1.38
CA ASN A 98 -6.81 13.22 2.07
C ASN A 98 -8.08 13.00 1.27
N ILE A 99 -8.07 13.40 0.01
CA ILE A 99 -9.23 13.23 -0.89
C ILE A 99 -9.56 11.75 -1.05
N ALA A 100 -8.56 10.93 -1.37
CA ALA A 100 -8.77 9.51 -1.61
C ALA A 100 -9.29 8.76 -0.37
N ALA A 101 -8.86 9.17 0.82
CA ALA A 101 -9.25 8.54 2.07
C ALA A 101 -10.73 8.68 2.43
N GLU A 102 -11.47 9.53 1.73
CA GLU A 102 -12.93 9.60 1.83
C GLU A 102 -13.63 8.46 1.08
N TYR A 103 -12.94 7.83 0.15
CA TYR A 103 -13.51 6.83 -0.76
C TYR A 103 -12.90 5.44 -0.59
N VAL A 104 -11.59 5.36 -0.34
CA VAL A 104 -10.84 4.10 -0.28
C VAL A 104 -9.80 4.11 0.84
N PRO A 105 -9.42 2.94 1.36
CA PRO A 105 -8.28 2.82 2.25
C PRO A 105 -7.02 3.41 1.59
N THR A 106 -6.39 4.36 2.26
CA THR A 106 -5.29 5.14 1.68
C THR A 106 -4.04 5.05 2.54
N VAL A 107 -2.90 5.05 1.88
CA VAL A 107 -1.59 5.19 2.50
C VAL A 107 -0.82 6.33 1.85
N VAL A 108 0.08 6.95 2.59
CA VAL A 108 0.93 8.02 2.09
C VAL A 108 2.39 7.76 2.42
N VAL A 109 3.27 8.06 1.46
CA VAL A 109 4.73 7.98 1.67
C VAL A 109 5.23 9.39 1.94
N VAL A 110 5.86 9.58 3.10
CA VAL A 110 6.32 10.88 3.58
C VAL A 110 7.81 10.87 3.95
N PRO A 111 8.50 12.00 3.94
CA PRO A 111 9.87 12.06 4.44
C PRO A 111 9.94 11.80 5.95
N GLU A 112 11.10 11.37 6.45
CA GLU A 112 11.30 11.14 7.90
C GLU A 112 11.03 12.40 8.72
N THR A 113 11.34 13.58 8.18
CA THR A 113 11.10 14.89 8.81
C THR A 113 9.64 15.23 9.02
N PHE A 114 8.74 14.52 8.37
CA PHE A 114 7.29 14.69 8.55
C PHE A 114 6.81 14.27 9.95
N TRP A 115 7.52 13.35 10.59
CA TRP A 115 7.07 12.75 11.82
C TRP A 115 7.46 13.55 13.06
N HIS A 116 6.46 14.04 13.79
CA HIS A 116 6.59 14.62 15.14
C HIS A 116 6.11 13.65 16.24
N GLY A 117 5.94 12.36 15.88
CA GLY A 117 5.45 11.33 16.77
C GLY A 117 4.85 10.15 15.99
N ARG A 118 3.91 9.45 16.61
CA ARG A 118 3.25 8.28 15.99
C ARG A 118 2.04 8.64 15.14
N LYS A 119 1.55 9.85 15.29
CA LYS A 119 0.38 10.36 14.57
C LYS A 119 0.63 11.82 14.22
N THR A 120 0.19 12.20 13.05
CA THR A 120 0.23 13.59 12.58
C THR A 120 -1.12 13.89 11.94
N ALA A 121 -1.69 15.04 12.22
CA ALA A 121 -2.89 15.50 11.53
C ALA A 121 -2.54 15.82 10.08
N ALA A 122 -3.34 15.36 9.14
CA ALA A 122 -3.23 15.84 7.78
C ALA A 122 -3.73 17.30 7.69
N PRO A 123 -3.22 18.11 6.78
CA PRO A 123 -3.53 19.55 6.71
C PRO A 123 -5.03 19.90 6.70
N HIS A 124 -5.88 19.02 6.23
CA HIS A 124 -7.33 19.26 6.10
C HIS A 124 -8.20 18.02 6.38
N GLY A 125 -7.77 17.11 7.27
CA GLY A 125 -8.60 15.95 7.41
C GLY A 125 -8.14 14.86 8.34
N LYS A 126 -8.04 13.65 7.82
CA LYS A 126 -7.84 12.43 8.60
C LYS A 126 -6.47 12.38 9.25
N THR A 127 -6.42 11.77 10.42
CA THR A 127 -5.14 11.50 11.09
C THR A 127 -4.26 10.58 10.25
N ILE A 128 -3.00 10.93 10.09
CA ILE A 128 -1.99 10.04 9.51
C ILE A 128 -1.32 9.28 10.65
N VAL A 129 -1.39 7.97 10.59
CA VAL A 129 -0.81 7.05 11.58
C VAL A 129 0.43 6.42 11.00
N ARG A 130 1.59 6.62 11.64
CA ARG A 130 2.84 5.98 11.20
C ARG A 130 2.71 4.46 11.26
N CYS A 131 3.19 3.77 10.22
CA CYS A 131 3.17 2.31 10.19
C CYS A 131 3.90 1.73 11.41
N PRO A 132 3.25 0.93 12.25
CA PRO A 132 3.88 0.40 13.48
C PRO A 132 5.15 -0.42 13.22
N ALA A 133 5.23 -1.13 12.09
CA ALA A 133 6.41 -1.91 11.72
C ALA A 133 7.64 -1.05 11.34
N GLU A 134 7.50 0.28 11.31
CA GLU A 134 8.64 1.18 11.06
C GLU A 134 9.33 1.66 12.33
N TYR A 135 8.62 1.69 13.45
CA TYR A 135 9.17 2.17 14.72
C TYR A 135 9.04 1.16 15.88
N ARG A 136 8.44 0.01 15.61
CA ARG A 136 8.41 -1.13 16.53
C ARG A 136 9.07 -2.34 15.86
N ASP A 137 9.60 -3.24 16.66
CA ASP A 137 10.13 -4.51 16.16
C ASP A 137 9.02 -5.55 16.04
N ILE A 138 8.08 -5.27 15.11
CA ILE A 138 6.95 -6.15 14.81
C ILE A 138 6.85 -6.40 13.29
N SER A 139 6.28 -7.54 12.94
CA SER A 139 5.89 -7.83 11.56
C SER A 139 4.45 -7.39 11.26
N CYS A 140 4.04 -7.43 9.98
CA CYS A 140 2.65 -7.21 9.59
C CYS A 140 1.69 -8.22 10.24
N ALA A 141 2.13 -9.46 10.48
CA ALA A 141 1.33 -10.47 11.19
C ALA A 141 1.03 -10.08 12.64
N GLN A 142 1.90 -9.31 13.28
CA GLN A 142 1.75 -8.84 14.66
C GLN A 142 1.10 -7.46 14.75
N CYS A 143 1.02 -6.75 13.62
CA CYS A 143 0.41 -5.42 13.55
C CYS A 143 -1.06 -5.47 13.97
N GLY A 144 -1.50 -4.49 14.74
CA GLY A 144 -2.89 -4.40 15.19
C GLY A 144 -3.37 -5.59 16.04
N ASN A 145 -2.46 -6.28 16.74
CA ASN A 145 -2.72 -7.51 17.49
C ASN A 145 -3.22 -8.66 16.59
N GLY A 146 -2.60 -8.83 15.43
CA GLY A 146 -2.96 -9.87 14.47
C GLY A 146 -4.00 -9.44 13.43
N ASP A 147 -4.47 -8.20 13.51
CA ASP A 147 -5.35 -7.58 12.51
C ASP A 147 -4.62 -6.38 11.85
N PRO A 148 -3.86 -6.62 10.78
CA PRO A 148 -3.02 -5.61 10.17
C PRO A 148 -3.78 -4.34 9.78
N LEU A 149 -3.27 -3.17 10.18
CA LEU A 149 -3.94 -1.89 9.88
C LEU A 149 -4.21 -1.70 8.39
N CYS A 150 -3.34 -2.23 7.52
CA CYS A 150 -3.49 -2.16 6.07
C CYS A 150 -4.62 -3.04 5.52
N ALA A 151 -5.08 -4.02 6.31
CA ALA A 151 -6.19 -4.91 5.96
C ALA A 151 -7.55 -4.40 6.44
N ARG A 152 -7.59 -3.29 7.17
CA ARG A 152 -8.83 -2.68 7.63
C ARG A 152 -9.42 -1.80 6.56
N ARG A 153 -10.58 -2.18 6.04
CA ARG A 153 -11.27 -1.46 4.95
C ARG A 153 -11.89 -0.16 5.46
N ASP A 154 -12.60 -0.20 6.56
CA ASP A 154 -13.41 0.91 7.10
C ASP A 154 -12.64 1.76 8.12
N ARG A 155 -11.38 2.07 7.83
CA ARG A 155 -10.59 2.90 8.72
C ARG A 155 -10.79 4.40 8.44
N ASN A 156 -10.84 5.19 9.49
CA ASN A 156 -10.97 6.65 9.42
C ASN A 156 -9.63 7.39 9.51
N TYR A 157 -8.52 6.70 9.18
CA TYR A 157 -7.16 7.25 9.21
C TYR A 157 -6.37 6.81 7.98
N ILE A 158 -5.36 7.57 7.65
CA ILE A 158 -4.38 7.27 6.61
C ILE A 158 -3.17 6.59 7.27
N ILE A 159 -2.61 5.56 6.64
CA ILE A 159 -1.36 4.97 7.12
C ILE A 159 -0.20 5.68 6.42
N GLY A 160 0.74 6.20 7.20
CA GLY A 160 1.94 6.81 6.68
C GLY A 160 3.14 5.86 6.71
N PHE A 161 3.85 5.81 5.61
CA PHE A 161 5.14 5.15 5.48
C PHE A 161 6.24 6.18 5.33
N THR A 162 7.36 5.92 5.97
CA THR A 162 8.56 6.73 5.77
C THR A 162 9.24 6.36 4.46
N ALA A 163 9.57 7.35 3.65
CA ALA A 163 10.31 7.15 2.42
C ALA A 163 11.69 6.54 2.72
N HIS A 164 12.02 5.45 2.06
CA HIS A 164 13.28 4.74 2.23
C HIS A 164 13.87 4.32 0.88
N GLY A 165 15.12 3.84 0.90
CA GLY A 165 15.81 3.40 -0.31
C GLY A 165 16.33 4.57 -1.17
N PRO A 166 16.73 4.28 -2.44
CA PRO A 166 17.37 5.27 -3.32
C PRO A 166 16.50 6.49 -3.64
N SER A 167 15.19 6.34 -3.58
CA SER A 167 14.23 7.41 -3.94
C SER A 167 13.75 8.24 -2.75
N LYS A 168 14.30 8.04 -1.54
CA LYS A 168 13.84 8.76 -0.33
C LYS A 168 13.90 10.29 -0.44
N LYS A 169 14.84 10.83 -1.25
CA LYS A 169 14.97 12.27 -1.48
C LYS A 169 13.82 12.84 -2.31
N LYS A 170 13.21 12.04 -3.20
CA LYS A 170 12.09 12.48 -4.05
C LYS A 170 10.76 12.61 -3.33
N ALA A 171 10.62 12.00 -2.17
CA ALA A 171 9.43 12.15 -1.33
C ALA A 171 9.52 13.38 -0.40
N ALA A 172 10.65 14.09 -0.41
CA ALA A 172 10.88 15.29 0.40
C ALA A 172 10.62 16.59 -0.40
N ASP A 173 10.53 16.50 -1.73
CA ASP A 173 10.22 17.57 -2.68
C ASP A 173 8.72 17.52 -3.04
#